data_81bfff37496c693cf550f751424c8230
#
_entry.id   81bfff37496c693cf550f751424c8230
#
_cell.length_a   1.000
_cell.length_b   1.000
_cell.length_c   1.000
_cell.angle_alpha   90.00
_cell.angle_beta   90.00
_cell.angle_gamma   90.00
#
_symmetry.space_group_name_H-M   'P 1'
#
loop_
_entity.id
_entity.type
_entity.pdbx_description
1 polymer ?
#
loop_
_entity_poly.entity_id
_entity_poly.type
_entity_poly.pdbx_seq_one_letter_code
_entity_poly.pdbx_strand_id
1 'polypeptide(L)'
;MTVAVGPVWARATAVPQQLTFNPGGGLSDLTCHGPGTAYQPKLPLSAQHTNCSYTYDQPSAGQPGNVYQASVTVSWNISWVGSGGAGGEVAAGVTSNAPFTLPVAAGEALVTSG
;
A
#
# COMPACT_ATOMS: atom_id res chain seq x y z
N MET A 1 1.90 9.20 -17.62
CA MET A 1 1.97 10.65 -17.88
C MET A 1 2.70 10.88 -19.19
N THR A 2 2.14 11.72 -20.03
CA THR A 2 2.71 12.02 -21.35
C THR A 2 2.93 13.52 -21.51
N VAL A 3 4.11 13.90 -21.98
CA VAL A 3 4.46 15.29 -22.26
C VAL A 3 4.90 15.37 -23.72
N ALA A 4 4.42 16.37 -24.44
CA ALA A 4 4.75 16.53 -25.85
C ALA A 4 5.01 18.00 -26.18
N VAL A 5 6.03 18.23 -27.03
CA VAL A 5 6.33 19.54 -27.61
C VAL A 5 6.54 19.32 -29.09
N GLY A 6 5.53 19.67 -29.92
CA GLY A 6 5.56 19.36 -31.35
C GLY A 6 5.72 17.87 -31.58
N PRO A 7 6.71 17.46 -32.40
CA PRO A 7 6.97 16.03 -32.65
C PRO A 7 7.75 15.33 -31.51
N VAL A 8 8.16 16.06 -30.50
CA VAL A 8 8.91 15.53 -29.35
C VAL A 8 7.95 15.20 -28.24
N TRP A 9 8.00 13.96 -27.75
CA TRP A 9 7.13 13.51 -26.66
C TRP A 9 7.85 12.52 -25.77
N ALA A 10 7.35 12.39 -24.52
CA ALA A 10 7.80 11.38 -23.59
C ALA A 10 6.61 10.89 -22.76
N ARG A 11 6.62 9.60 -22.45
CA ARG A 11 5.61 8.97 -21.59
C ARG A 11 6.31 8.24 -20.45
N ALA A 12 5.92 8.56 -19.24
CA ALA A 12 6.37 7.84 -18.05
C ALA A 12 5.23 6.96 -17.53
N THR A 13 5.57 5.73 -17.15
CA THR A 13 4.62 4.78 -16.60
C THR A 13 5.13 4.30 -15.25
N ALA A 14 4.33 4.44 -14.21
CA ALA A 14 4.63 3.97 -12.86
C ALA A 14 3.74 2.77 -12.55
N VAL A 15 4.38 1.63 -12.23
CA VAL A 15 3.68 0.39 -11.91
C VAL A 15 4.03 0.01 -10.47
N PRO A 16 3.04 -0.14 -9.58
CA PRO A 16 3.32 -0.61 -8.21
C PRO A 16 3.76 -2.06 -8.26
N GLN A 17 4.91 -2.34 -7.63
CA GLN A 17 5.50 -3.69 -7.63
C GLN A 17 5.28 -4.40 -6.32
N GLN A 18 5.28 -3.67 -5.21
CA GLN A 18 5.27 -4.27 -3.91
C GLN A 18 4.67 -3.29 -2.91
N LEU A 19 3.89 -3.84 -1.98
CA LEU A 19 3.34 -3.10 -0.86
C LEU A 19 3.86 -3.72 0.42
N THR A 20 4.42 -2.89 1.30
CA THR A 20 4.91 -3.32 2.61
C THR A 20 4.09 -2.61 3.69
N PHE A 21 3.48 -3.40 4.55
CA PHE A 21 2.73 -2.90 5.70
C PHE A 21 3.56 -3.11 6.96
N ASN A 22 3.85 -2.02 7.66
CA ASN A 22 4.45 -2.07 8.99
C ASN A 22 3.33 -1.90 10.01
N PRO A 23 3.02 -2.94 10.79
CA PRO A 23 1.91 -2.87 11.75
C PRO A 23 2.22 -2.03 12.98
N GLY A 24 3.48 -1.67 13.23
CA GLY A 24 3.88 -0.98 14.44
C GLY A 24 4.06 -1.92 15.62
N GLY A 25 4.33 -1.36 16.80
CA GLY A 25 4.46 -2.14 18.03
C GLY A 25 5.60 -3.15 18.04
N GLY A 26 6.60 -3.00 17.15
CA GLY A 26 7.69 -3.97 17.05
C GLY A 26 7.31 -5.25 16.31
N LEU A 27 6.13 -5.30 15.71
CA LEU A 27 5.67 -6.47 14.96
C LEU A 27 6.35 -6.53 13.60
N SER A 28 6.39 -7.74 13.03
CA SER A 28 7.03 -7.96 11.74
C SER A 28 6.24 -7.34 10.59
N ASP A 29 6.95 -6.80 9.60
CA ASP A 29 6.33 -6.25 8.40
C ASP A 29 5.67 -7.35 7.57
N LEU A 30 4.59 -6.98 6.89
CA LEU A 30 3.95 -7.81 5.88
C LEU A 30 4.29 -7.26 4.51
N THR A 31 4.78 -8.09 3.62
CA THR A 31 5.11 -7.70 2.25
C THR A 31 4.20 -8.44 1.29
N CYS A 32 3.55 -7.68 0.42
CA CYS A 32 2.66 -8.21 -0.61
C CYS A 32 3.16 -7.81 -1.98
N HIS A 33 2.98 -8.68 -2.96
CA HIS A 33 3.31 -8.38 -4.35
C HIS A 33 2.18 -7.57 -4.99
N GLY A 34 2.54 -6.59 -5.79
CA GLY A 34 1.58 -5.73 -6.47
C GLY A 34 0.97 -4.67 -5.56
N PRO A 35 -0.10 -4.01 -6.01
CA PRO A 35 -0.71 -2.88 -5.28
C PRO A 35 -1.69 -3.30 -4.18
N GLY A 36 -1.91 -4.61 -3.98
CA GLY A 36 -2.99 -5.10 -3.14
C GLY A 36 -4.31 -5.17 -3.92
N THR A 37 -5.38 -5.42 -3.20
CA THR A 37 -6.71 -5.55 -3.78
C THR A 37 -7.52 -4.30 -3.46
N ALA A 38 -8.12 -3.70 -4.48
CA ALA A 38 -8.92 -2.50 -4.31
C ALA A 38 -10.18 -2.79 -3.48
N TYR A 39 -10.50 -1.87 -2.58
CA TYR A 39 -11.75 -1.93 -1.84
C TYR A 39 -12.94 -1.76 -2.79
N GLN A 40 -13.95 -2.63 -2.64
CA GLN A 40 -15.16 -2.57 -3.45
C GLN A 40 -16.32 -2.07 -2.59
N PRO A 41 -16.68 -0.79 -2.69
CA PRO A 41 -17.69 -0.21 -1.80
C PRO A 41 -19.08 -0.78 -1.98
N LYS A 42 -19.35 -1.45 -3.10
CA LYS A 42 -20.65 -2.08 -3.36
C LYS A 42 -20.80 -3.44 -2.70
N LEU A 43 -19.71 -4.01 -2.17
CA LEU A 43 -19.76 -5.31 -1.52
C LEU A 43 -19.73 -5.14 -0.01
N PRO A 44 -20.42 -6.00 0.75
CA PRO A 44 -20.28 -6.03 2.20
C PRO A 44 -18.87 -6.47 2.59
N LEU A 45 -18.45 -6.14 3.81
CA LEU A 45 -17.12 -6.49 4.28
C LEU A 45 -16.85 -7.99 4.21
N SER A 46 -17.86 -8.81 4.48
CA SER A 46 -17.72 -10.26 4.43
C SER A 46 -17.45 -10.81 3.03
N ALA A 47 -17.79 -10.05 1.98
CA ALA A 47 -17.56 -10.43 0.60
C ALA A 47 -16.30 -9.82 0.01
N GLN A 48 -15.60 -8.96 0.77
CA GLN A 48 -14.31 -8.42 0.35
C GLN A 48 -13.23 -9.48 0.44
N HIS A 49 -12.40 -9.57 -0.58
CA HIS A 49 -11.28 -10.50 -0.61
C HIS A 49 -10.00 -9.74 -0.93
N THR A 50 -8.93 -10.16 -0.28
CA THR A 50 -7.60 -9.61 -0.55
C THR A 50 -6.55 -10.70 -0.35
N ASN A 51 -5.50 -10.66 -1.15
CA ASN A 51 -4.30 -11.48 -0.95
C ASN A 51 -3.27 -10.77 -0.08
N CYS A 52 -3.61 -9.59 0.44
CA CYS A 52 -2.71 -8.78 1.25
C CYS A 52 -3.48 -8.29 2.48
N SER A 53 -3.40 -9.05 3.57
CA SER A 53 -4.12 -8.73 4.80
C SER A 53 -3.23 -8.98 6.00
N TYR A 54 -3.49 -8.26 7.08
CA TYR A 54 -2.80 -8.41 8.34
C TYR A 54 -3.82 -8.45 9.47
N THR A 55 -3.64 -9.38 10.39
CA THR A 55 -4.49 -9.51 11.58
C THR A 55 -3.67 -9.25 12.83
N TYR A 56 -4.10 -8.29 13.64
CA TYR A 56 -3.48 -8.03 14.92
C TYR A 56 -3.94 -9.05 15.95
N ASP A 57 -2.99 -9.62 16.68
CA ASP A 57 -3.28 -10.61 17.73
C ASP A 57 -3.53 -9.95 19.09
N GLN A 58 -3.15 -8.69 19.23
CA GLN A 58 -3.28 -7.94 20.47
C GLN A 58 -4.00 -6.63 20.22
N PRO A 59 -4.83 -6.17 21.17
CA PRO A 59 -5.41 -4.85 21.05
C PRO A 59 -4.34 -3.77 21.19
N SER A 60 -4.64 -2.55 20.75
CA SER A 60 -3.73 -1.42 20.84
C SER A 60 -3.64 -0.83 22.25
N ALA A 61 -4.45 -1.30 23.19
CA ALA A 61 -4.33 -0.91 24.59
C ALA A 61 -2.93 -1.29 25.11
N GLY A 62 -2.23 -0.34 25.71
CA GLY A 62 -0.86 -0.55 26.14
C GLY A 62 0.19 -0.07 25.14
N GLN A 63 -0.20 0.23 23.91
CA GLN A 63 0.66 0.92 22.97
C GLN A 63 0.63 2.43 23.26
N PRO A 64 1.69 3.18 22.88
CA PRO A 64 1.66 4.63 23.06
C PRO A 64 0.42 5.27 22.44
N GLY A 65 -0.33 6.03 23.22
CA GLY A 65 -1.58 6.63 22.77
C GLY A 65 -2.71 5.64 22.52
N ASN A 66 -2.54 4.38 22.91
CA ASN A 66 -3.51 3.29 22.70
C ASN A 66 -3.81 3.05 21.22
N VAL A 67 -2.83 3.30 20.37
CA VAL A 67 -2.92 3.04 18.91
C VAL A 67 -1.62 2.40 18.44
N TYR A 68 -1.68 1.66 17.36
CA TYR A 68 -0.49 1.21 16.66
C TYR A 68 0.00 2.30 15.71
N GLN A 69 1.30 2.55 15.73
CA GLN A 69 1.95 3.47 14.78
C GLN A 69 2.33 2.64 13.55
N ALA A 70 1.45 2.65 12.57
CA ALA A 70 1.59 1.82 11.38
C ALA A 70 2.02 2.64 10.17
N SER A 71 2.47 1.96 9.13
CA SER A 71 2.78 2.62 7.87
C SER A 71 2.61 1.67 6.70
N VAL A 72 2.35 2.23 5.53
CA VAL A 72 2.29 1.49 4.27
C VAL A 72 3.31 2.12 3.32
N THR A 73 4.14 1.27 2.74
CA THR A 73 5.13 1.69 1.74
C THR A 73 4.86 0.96 0.44
N VAL A 74 4.80 1.70 -0.65
CA VAL A 74 4.65 1.13 -1.99
C VAL A 74 5.93 1.38 -2.75
N SER A 75 6.51 0.32 -3.32
CA SER A 75 7.63 0.45 -4.25
C SER A 75 7.11 0.38 -5.68
N TRP A 76 7.67 1.23 -6.51
CA TRP A 76 7.21 1.47 -7.88
C TRP A 76 8.31 1.13 -8.86
N ASN A 77 7.91 0.53 -9.97
CA ASN A 77 8.74 0.44 -11.17
C ASN A 77 8.31 1.55 -12.12
N ILE A 78 9.23 2.44 -12.46
CA ILE A 78 8.95 3.57 -13.33
C ILE A 78 9.78 3.41 -14.60
N SER A 79 9.10 3.39 -15.74
CA SER A 79 9.72 3.32 -17.05
C SER A 79 9.28 4.50 -17.88
N TRP A 80 10.03 4.80 -18.93
CA TRP A 80 9.66 5.86 -19.85
C TRP A 80 9.99 5.47 -21.29
N VAL A 81 9.22 6.01 -22.19
CA VAL A 81 9.48 5.92 -23.62
C VAL A 81 9.36 7.31 -24.21
N GLY A 82 10.11 7.58 -25.24
CA GLY A 82 10.11 8.89 -25.88
C GLY A 82 10.21 8.80 -27.40
N SER A 83 10.04 9.95 -28.03
CA SER A 83 10.19 10.08 -29.47
C SER A 83 11.61 9.71 -29.90
N GLY A 84 11.77 9.22 -31.15
CA GLY A 84 13.06 8.84 -31.67
C GLY A 84 13.59 7.51 -31.13
N GLY A 85 12.72 6.65 -30.59
CA GLY A 85 13.12 5.36 -30.07
C GLY A 85 13.81 5.40 -28.71
N ALA A 86 13.79 6.54 -28.04
CA ALA A 86 14.36 6.67 -26.70
C ALA A 86 13.50 5.97 -25.67
N GLY A 87 14.12 5.46 -24.61
CA GLY A 87 13.41 4.80 -23.53
C GLY A 87 14.36 4.28 -22.48
N GLY A 88 13.82 3.92 -21.33
CA GLY A 88 14.61 3.37 -20.25
C GLY A 88 13.79 3.21 -18.98
N GLU A 89 14.46 2.81 -17.91
CA GLU A 89 13.87 2.70 -16.60
C GLU A 89 14.48 3.76 -15.68
N VAL A 90 13.64 4.32 -14.83
CA VAL A 90 14.13 5.15 -13.74
C VAL A 90 14.79 4.24 -12.72
N ALA A 91 15.81 4.74 -12.01
CA ALA A 91 16.55 3.97 -11.04
C ALA A 91 15.60 3.23 -10.09
N ALA A 92 15.95 1.99 -9.75
CA ALA A 92 15.19 1.16 -8.83
C ALA A 92 15.06 1.84 -7.46
N GLY A 93 13.99 1.51 -6.73
CA GLY A 93 13.82 1.99 -5.37
C GLY A 93 12.97 3.23 -5.21
N VAL A 94 12.19 3.59 -6.21
CA VAL A 94 11.19 4.65 -6.03
C VAL A 94 10.11 4.15 -5.10
N THR A 95 9.93 4.80 -3.96
CA THR A 95 8.96 4.39 -2.96
C THR A 95 8.11 5.57 -2.51
N SER A 96 6.88 5.26 -2.10
CA SER A 96 6.02 6.19 -1.37
C SER A 96 5.64 5.57 -0.03
N ASN A 97 5.56 6.40 1.01
CA ASN A 97 5.27 5.93 2.37
C ASN A 97 4.17 6.78 2.97
N ALA A 98 3.22 6.14 3.64
CA ALA A 98 2.14 6.80 4.34
C ALA A 98 2.07 6.24 5.77
N PRO A 99 2.48 7.03 6.78
CA PRO A 99 2.29 6.65 8.17
C PRO A 99 0.86 6.95 8.62
N PHE A 100 0.35 6.14 9.55
CA PHE A 100 -0.97 6.36 10.12
C PHE A 100 -1.06 5.67 11.48
N THR A 101 -2.06 6.04 12.27
CA THR A 101 -2.32 5.38 13.54
C THR A 101 -3.56 4.52 13.41
N LEU A 102 -3.55 3.37 14.10
CA LEU A 102 -4.62 2.40 13.99
C LEU A 102 -5.05 1.94 15.39
N PRO A 103 -6.27 2.27 15.84
CA PRO A 103 -6.81 1.71 17.08
C PRO A 103 -7.34 0.30 16.81
N VAL A 104 -6.95 -0.64 17.67
CA VAL A 104 -7.38 -2.03 17.57
C VAL A 104 -8.07 -2.40 18.88
N ALA A 105 -9.35 -2.72 18.78
CA ALA A 105 -10.15 -3.09 19.95
C ALA A 105 -9.88 -4.54 20.35
N ALA A 106 -10.18 -4.87 21.61
CA ALA A 106 -10.10 -6.23 22.07
C ALA A 106 -11.08 -7.12 21.30
N GLY A 107 -10.63 -8.35 20.98
CA GLY A 107 -11.39 -9.23 20.11
C GLY A 107 -12.76 -9.61 20.64
N GLU A 108 -12.91 -9.77 21.94
CA GLU A 108 -14.20 -10.13 22.54
C GLU A 108 -15.27 -9.08 22.32
N ALA A 109 -14.89 -7.83 22.13
CA ALA A 109 -15.86 -6.78 21.83
C ALA A 109 -16.48 -6.92 20.44
N LEU A 110 -15.81 -7.64 19.57
CA LEU A 110 -16.25 -7.82 18.19
C LEU A 110 -17.22 -8.98 18.03
N VAL A 111 -17.21 -9.90 18.97
CA VAL A 111 -18.04 -11.10 18.91
C VAL A 111 -19.53 -10.77 18.97
N THR A 112 -19.88 -9.72 19.67
CA THR A 112 -21.27 -9.31 19.86
C THR A 112 -21.80 -8.42 18.77
N SER A 113 -20.93 -7.94 17.91
CA SER A 113 -21.36 -7.04 16.84
C SER A 113 -22.02 -7.76 15.67
N GLY A 114 -21.99 -9.06 15.73
CA GLY A 114 -22.76 -9.91 14.85
C GLY A 114 -22.74 -9.53 13.41
#